data_ebc9033d189e07398806db9f0a47be6b
#
_entry.id   ebc9033d189e07398806db9f0a47be6b
#
_cell.length_a   1.000
_cell.length_b   1.000
_cell.length_c   1.000
_cell.angle_alpha   90.00
_cell.angle_beta   90.00
_cell.angle_gamma   90.00
#
_symmetry.space_group_name_H-M   'P 1'
#
loop_
_entity.id
_entity.type
_entity.pdbx_description
1 polymer ?
#
loop_
_entity_poly.entity_id
_entity_poly.type
_entity_poly.pdbx_seq_one_letter_code
_entity_poly.pdbx_strand_id
1 'polypeptide(L)'
;MSDQHETDAVAQRYARRAPTDRYSLLKPDVWQTLHERQRALLGLFVRIGWSELADKRLLEVGCGGGANLLELLRLGFAPEHLSGAELLPERHAQARHVLPAAVVLHAGDALQMELAPASQDAVFVSTVFSSLLDESFQQRLADAMWRWVKPGGGVLWYDFTLNNPRNPDVRGVPARRIRALFPQGRMQFRRVTLAPPIARAVTRVHAGLYPVFNATPLLRTHVLAWVEKPLGPR
;
A
#
# COMPACT_ATOMS: atom_id res chain seq x y z
N MET A 1 -9.57 -6.63 -23.04
CA MET A 1 -10.32 -7.23 -21.90
C MET A 1 -10.97 -6.06 -21.17
N SER A 2 -12.21 -6.16 -20.72
CA SER A 2 -12.88 -5.08 -19.98
C SER A 2 -12.35 -5.00 -18.54
N ASP A 3 -12.36 -3.81 -17.92
CA ASP A 3 -11.95 -3.60 -16.53
C ASP A 3 -12.71 -4.51 -15.56
N GLN A 4 -13.97 -4.77 -15.85
CA GLN A 4 -14.81 -5.71 -15.11
C GLN A 4 -14.19 -7.10 -14.99
N HIS A 5 -13.50 -7.58 -16.03
CA HIS A 5 -12.89 -8.91 -15.99
C HIS A 5 -11.76 -9.03 -14.95
N GLU A 6 -10.90 -8.02 -14.77
CA GLU A 6 -9.83 -8.09 -13.77
C GLU A 6 -10.37 -7.87 -12.35
N THR A 7 -11.34 -6.99 -12.16
CA THR A 7 -12.00 -6.79 -10.85
C THR A 7 -12.72 -8.06 -10.38
N ASP A 8 -13.43 -8.75 -11.27
CA ASP A 8 -14.08 -10.03 -10.97
C ASP A 8 -13.04 -11.12 -10.64
N ALA A 9 -11.94 -11.16 -11.39
CA ALA A 9 -10.84 -12.11 -11.14
C ALA A 9 -10.16 -11.85 -9.80
N VAL A 10 -9.97 -10.58 -9.41
CA VAL A 10 -9.48 -10.20 -8.07
C VAL A 10 -10.46 -10.68 -7.00
N ALA A 11 -11.75 -10.41 -7.14
CA ALA A 11 -12.76 -10.84 -6.19
C ALA A 11 -12.75 -12.36 -6.00
N GLN A 12 -12.69 -13.13 -7.10
CA GLN A 12 -12.61 -14.58 -7.06
C GLN A 12 -11.33 -15.09 -6.37
N ARG A 13 -10.16 -14.47 -6.63
CA ARG A 13 -8.90 -14.80 -5.95
C ARG A 13 -8.99 -14.57 -4.45
N TYR A 14 -9.63 -13.49 -4.03
CA TYR A 14 -9.85 -13.20 -2.61
C TYR A 14 -10.86 -14.14 -1.95
N ALA A 15 -11.94 -14.51 -2.64
CA ALA A 15 -12.95 -15.45 -2.12
C ALA A 15 -12.36 -16.84 -1.84
N ARG A 16 -11.34 -17.27 -2.60
CA ARG A 16 -10.64 -18.54 -2.36
C ARG A 16 -9.68 -18.52 -1.17
N ARG A 17 -9.38 -17.36 -0.60
CA ARG A 17 -8.46 -17.24 0.55
C ARG A 17 -9.16 -17.73 1.82
N ALA A 18 -8.68 -18.83 2.38
CA ALA A 18 -9.16 -19.30 3.66
C ALA A 18 -8.91 -18.26 4.77
N PRO A 19 -9.82 -18.10 5.72
CA PRO A 19 -9.56 -17.34 6.94
C PRO A 19 -8.29 -17.83 7.60
N THR A 20 -7.41 -16.93 7.99
CA THR A 20 -6.14 -17.30 8.60
C THR A 20 -5.76 -16.28 9.67
N ASP A 21 -5.19 -16.79 10.76
CA ASP A 21 -4.58 -15.97 11.82
C ASP A 21 -3.19 -15.43 11.43
N ARG A 22 -2.76 -15.68 10.18
CA ARG A 22 -1.42 -15.37 9.69
C ARG A 22 -1.00 -13.92 9.92
N TYR A 23 -1.96 -13.02 9.96
CA TYR A 23 -1.74 -11.57 10.15
C TYR A 23 -2.08 -11.09 11.56
N SER A 24 -2.30 -12.02 12.51
CA SER A 24 -2.56 -11.64 13.91
C SER A 24 -1.37 -10.89 14.50
N LEU A 25 -1.64 -9.73 15.09
CA LEU A 25 -0.64 -8.91 15.79
C LEU A 25 -0.07 -9.59 17.05
N LEU A 26 -0.69 -10.67 17.51
CA LEU A 26 -0.15 -11.49 18.60
C LEU A 26 1.07 -12.32 18.16
N LYS A 27 1.34 -12.40 16.85
CA LYS A 27 2.53 -13.08 16.33
C LYS A 27 3.72 -12.12 16.27
N PRO A 28 4.86 -12.48 16.89
CA PRO A 28 6.03 -11.59 16.97
C PRO A 28 6.55 -11.12 15.60
N ASP A 29 6.53 -11.98 14.57
CA ASP A 29 6.96 -11.64 13.22
C ASP A 29 6.04 -10.60 12.57
N VAL A 30 4.72 -10.70 12.78
CA VAL A 30 3.73 -9.74 12.27
C VAL A 30 3.89 -8.39 12.96
N TRP A 31 3.97 -8.41 14.29
CA TRP A 31 4.16 -7.21 15.11
C TRP A 31 5.47 -6.48 14.77
N GLN A 32 6.58 -7.19 14.65
CA GLN A 32 7.87 -6.62 14.26
C GLN A 32 7.82 -6.01 12.85
N THR A 33 7.17 -6.70 11.90
CA THR A 33 7.00 -6.20 10.53
C THR A 33 6.18 -4.91 10.50
N LEU A 34 5.09 -4.84 11.27
CA LEU A 34 4.27 -3.64 11.36
C LEU A 34 5.08 -2.44 11.87
N HIS A 35 5.78 -2.60 12.99
CA HIS A 35 6.57 -1.50 13.57
C HIS A 35 7.75 -1.09 12.69
N GLU A 36 8.37 -2.03 11.99
CA GLU A 36 9.41 -1.70 11.00
C GLU A 36 8.85 -0.84 9.87
N ARG A 37 7.67 -1.20 9.34
CA ARG A 37 6.98 -0.44 8.30
C ARG A 37 6.60 0.96 8.80
N GLN A 38 6.06 1.10 10.01
CA GLN A 38 5.74 2.40 10.61
C GLN A 38 6.97 3.31 10.68
N ARG A 39 8.09 2.80 11.19
CA ARG A 39 9.36 3.56 11.23
C ARG A 39 9.83 3.95 9.83
N ALA A 40 9.64 3.07 8.85
CA ALA A 40 10.03 3.34 7.47
C ALA A 40 9.15 4.43 6.83
N LEU A 41 7.83 4.43 7.10
CA LEU A 41 6.88 5.46 6.68
C LEU A 41 7.21 6.82 7.28
N LEU A 42 7.39 6.90 8.61
CA LEU A 42 7.78 8.15 9.28
C LEU A 42 9.10 8.70 8.74
N GLY A 43 10.10 7.84 8.55
CA GLY A 43 11.37 8.26 7.97
C GLY A 43 11.24 8.69 6.48
N LEU A 44 10.23 8.21 5.76
CA LEU A 44 9.91 8.69 4.43
C LEU A 44 9.25 10.07 4.50
N PHE A 45 8.23 10.27 5.34
CA PHE A 45 7.54 11.55 5.49
C PHE A 45 8.49 12.68 5.88
N VAL A 46 9.38 12.44 6.83
CA VAL A 46 10.45 13.39 7.18
C VAL A 46 11.33 13.72 5.97
N ARG A 47 11.73 12.72 5.19
CA ARG A 47 12.61 12.88 4.03
C ARG A 47 12.00 13.71 2.90
N ILE A 48 10.68 13.57 2.69
CA ILE A 48 9.93 14.36 1.69
C ILE A 48 9.48 15.73 2.23
N GLY A 49 9.93 16.10 3.45
CA GLY A 49 9.66 17.40 4.05
C GLY A 49 8.28 17.53 4.69
N TRP A 50 7.58 16.43 4.99
CA TRP A 50 6.31 16.49 5.71
C TRP A 50 6.57 16.60 7.22
N SER A 51 6.44 17.81 7.75
CA SER A 51 6.54 18.11 9.19
C SER A 51 5.18 18.05 9.90
N GLU A 52 4.10 18.25 9.15
CA GLU A 52 2.72 18.18 9.61
C GLU A 52 1.94 17.23 8.72
N LEU A 53 1.20 16.28 9.32
CA LEU A 53 0.45 15.27 8.61
C LEU A 53 -1.07 15.54 8.62
N ALA A 54 -1.55 16.32 9.58
CA ALA A 54 -2.98 16.58 9.75
C ALA A 54 -3.61 17.30 8.55
N ASP A 55 -2.84 18.13 7.84
CA ASP A 55 -3.29 18.89 6.66
C ASP A 55 -3.15 18.10 5.33
N LYS A 56 -2.54 16.92 5.34
CA LYS A 56 -2.27 16.12 4.14
C LYS A 56 -3.46 15.26 3.76
N ARG A 57 -3.92 15.42 2.52
CA ARG A 57 -4.97 14.57 1.94
C ARG A 57 -4.37 13.31 1.36
N LEU A 58 -4.85 12.16 1.83
CA LEU A 58 -4.37 10.86 1.37
C LEU A 58 -5.54 9.94 1.03
N LEU A 59 -5.47 9.35 -0.17
CA LEU A 59 -6.34 8.27 -0.61
C LEU A 59 -5.57 6.95 -0.56
N GLU A 60 -6.09 5.94 0.11
CA GLU A 60 -5.60 4.55 -0.02
C GLU A 60 -6.45 3.78 -1.03
N VAL A 61 -5.84 3.27 -2.08
CA VAL A 61 -6.47 2.38 -3.06
C VAL A 61 -6.27 0.93 -2.60
N GLY A 62 -7.39 0.20 -2.47
CA GLY A 62 -7.40 -1.15 -1.89
C GLY A 62 -7.18 -1.14 -0.38
N CYS A 63 -7.91 -0.30 0.35
CA CYS A 63 -7.71 -0.09 1.78
C CYS A 63 -8.08 -1.31 2.66
N GLY A 64 -8.67 -2.35 2.06
CA GLY A 64 -9.06 -3.54 2.79
C GLY A 64 -10.00 -3.25 3.94
N GLY A 65 -9.76 -3.87 5.09
CA GLY A 65 -10.50 -3.60 6.33
C GLY A 65 -10.08 -2.32 7.07
N GLY A 66 -9.33 -1.41 6.43
CA GLY A 66 -8.98 -0.10 6.99
C GLY A 66 -7.73 -0.05 7.89
N ALA A 67 -6.97 -1.13 7.99
CA ALA A 67 -5.86 -1.22 8.93
C ALA A 67 -4.77 -0.15 8.70
N ASN A 68 -4.40 0.12 7.44
CA ASN A 68 -3.42 1.16 7.13
C ASN A 68 -3.96 2.57 7.41
N LEU A 69 -5.25 2.81 7.15
CA LEU A 69 -5.88 4.10 7.45
C LEU A 69 -5.92 4.35 8.97
N LEU A 70 -6.22 3.32 9.79
CA LEU A 70 -6.09 3.41 11.25
C LEU A 70 -4.66 3.73 11.68
N GLU A 71 -3.67 3.14 11.01
CA GLU A 71 -2.28 3.43 11.29
C GLU A 71 -1.92 4.89 10.94
N LEU A 72 -2.38 5.39 9.79
CA LEU A 72 -2.17 6.78 9.37
C LEU A 72 -2.81 7.79 10.35
N LEU A 73 -4.00 7.50 10.87
CA LEU A 73 -4.62 8.29 11.95
C LEU A 73 -3.72 8.35 13.18
N ARG A 74 -3.14 7.21 13.59
CA ARG A 74 -2.20 7.17 14.73
C ARG A 74 -0.89 7.92 14.47
N LEU A 75 -0.49 8.08 13.21
CA LEU A 75 0.68 8.86 12.82
C LEU A 75 0.41 10.37 12.79
N GLY A 76 -0.86 10.81 12.86
CA GLY A 76 -1.23 12.21 12.96
C GLY A 76 -1.99 12.77 11.75
N PHE A 77 -2.43 11.94 10.80
CA PHE A 77 -3.36 12.40 9.76
C PHE A 77 -4.73 12.70 10.35
N ALA A 78 -5.37 13.77 9.89
CA ALA A 78 -6.74 14.08 10.26
C ALA A 78 -7.73 13.15 9.52
N PRO A 79 -8.76 12.63 10.20
CA PRO A 79 -9.68 11.67 9.59
C PRO A 79 -10.44 12.23 8.38
N GLU A 80 -10.78 13.51 8.36
CA GLU A 80 -11.44 14.21 7.24
C GLU A 80 -10.54 14.39 6.01
N HIS A 81 -9.25 14.16 6.15
CA HIS A 81 -8.27 14.21 5.06
C HIS A 81 -7.86 12.81 4.57
N LEU A 82 -8.38 11.75 5.20
CA LEU A 82 -8.16 10.38 4.77
C LEU A 82 -9.34 9.85 3.99
N SER A 83 -9.05 9.11 2.93
CA SER A 83 -10.04 8.36 2.17
C SER A 83 -9.50 7.00 1.77
N GLY A 84 -10.41 6.05 1.55
CA GLY A 84 -10.07 4.70 1.10
C GLY A 84 -11.00 4.24 -0.02
N ALA A 85 -10.48 3.46 -0.96
CA ALA A 85 -11.26 2.72 -1.95
C ALA A 85 -11.09 1.23 -1.71
N GLU A 86 -12.18 0.47 -1.70
CA GLU A 86 -12.14 -0.98 -1.53
C GLU A 86 -13.12 -1.67 -2.48
N LEU A 87 -12.59 -2.62 -3.25
CA LEU A 87 -13.34 -3.37 -4.25
C LEU A 87 -14.34 -4.34 -3.62
N LEU A 88 -13.94 -5.00 -2.52
CA LEU A 88 -14.68 -6.09 -1.92
C LEU A 88 -15.68 -5.57 -0.89
N PRO A 89 -17.02 -5.80 -1.06
CA PRO A 89 -18.04 -5.24 -0.17
C PRO A 89 -17.83 -5.62 1.30
N GLU A 90 -17.44 -6.86 1.57
CA GLU A 90 -17.20 -7.35 2.95
C GLU A 90 -16.06 -6.58 3.63
N ARG A 91 -14.98 -6.31 2.91
CA ARG A 91 -13.83 -5.56 3.43
C ARG A 91 -14.14 -4.09 3.58
N HIS A 92 -14.90 -3.52 2.63
CA HIS A 92 -15.42 -2.17 2.75
C HIS A 92 -16.30 -2.01 3.99
N ALA A 93 -17.23 -2.95 4.25
CA ALA A 93 -18.05 -2.96 5.45
C ALA A 93 -17.22 -3.06 6.73
N GLN A 94 -16.18 -3.91 6.74
CA GLN A 94 -15.23 -4.01 7.85
C GLN A 94 -14.52 -2.67 8.09
N ALA A 95 -14.00 -2.02 7.02
CA ALA A 95 -13.36 -0.72 7.13
C ALA A 95 -14.32 0.34 7.71
N ARG A 96 -15.58 0.36 7.24
CA ARG A 96 -16.61 1.27 7.74
C ARG A 96 -16.90 1.07 9.23
N HIS A 97 -16.82 -0.18 9.72
CA HIS A 97 -17.04 -0.49 11.13
C HIS A 97 -15.90 -0.01 12.04
N VAL A 98 -14.64 -0.02 11.56
CA VAL A 98 -13.47 0.27 12.40
C VAL A 98 -12.95 1.69 12.28
N LEU A 99 -13.25 2.38 11.17
CA LEU A 99 -12.75 3.73 10.91
C LEU A 99 -13.71 4.81 11.43
N PRO A 100 -13.19 5.97 11.86
CA PRO A 100 -14.04 7.14 12.17
C PRO A 100 -14.93 7.51 10.99
N ALA A 101 -16.15 8.01 11.29
CA ALA A 101 -17.13 8.39 10.27
C ALA A 101 -16.63 9.49 9.31
N ALA A 102 -15.68 10.33 9.76
CA ALA A 102 -15.08 11.39 8.96
C ALA A 102 -14.14 10.86 7.84
N VAL A 103 -13.66 9.60 7.95
CA VAL A 103 -12.90 8.97 6.85
C VAL A 103 -13.86 8.61 5.72
N VAL A 104 -13.59 9.12 4.51
CA VAL A 104 -14.42 8.84 3.34
C VAL A 104 -14.04 7.48 2.76
N LEU A 105 -15.03 6.58 2.60
CA LEU A 105 -14.83 5.26 1.99
C LEU A 105 -15.64 5.12 0.71
N HIS A 106 -14.95 4.75 -0.37
CA HIS A 106 -15.53 4.46 -1.67
C HIS A 106 -15.61 2.93 -1.87
N ALA A 107 -16.82 2.45 -2.19
CA ALA A 107 -17.04 1.03 -2.48
C ALA A 107 -16.88 0.75 -3.98
N GLY A 108 -16.24 -0.37 -4.33
CA GLY A 108 -16.13 -0.85 -5.70
C GLY A 108 -14.81 -0.50 -6.39
N ASP A 109 -14.82 -0.54 -7.71
CA ASP A 109 -13.64 -0.32 -8.54
C ASP A 109 -13.16 1.13 -8.45
N ALA A 110 -11.91 1.32 -8.03
CA ALA A 110 -11.29 2.64 -7.94
C ALA A 110 -11.25 3.39 -9.28
N LEU A 111 -11.24 2.69 -10.41
CA LEU A 111 -11.29 3.31 -11.73
C LEU A 111 -12.63 4.00 -12.04
N GLN A 112 -13.70 3.61 -11.34
CA GLN A 112 -15.03 4.18 -11.47
C GLN A 112 -15.27 5.35 -10.50
N MET A 113 -14.28 5.70 -9.67
CA MET A 113 -14.41 6.79 -8.71
C MET A 113 -14.35 8.15 -9.40
N GLU A 114 -15.29 9.01 -9.06
CA GLU A 114 -15.24 10.42 -9.39
C GLU A 114 -14.40 11.19 -8.35
N LEU A 115 -13.11 11.30 -8.61
CA LEU A 115 -12.20 12.06 -7.78
C LEU A 115 -11.55 13.17 -8.59
N ALA A 116 -11.56 14.40 -8.05
CA ALA A 116 -11.00 15.55 -8.72
C ALA A 116 -9.50 15.36 -9.02
N PRO A 117 -9.01 15.72 -10.22
CA PRO A 117 -7.59 15.74 -10.52
C PRO A 117 -6.83 16.62 -9.54
N ALA A 118 -5.59 16.25 -9.24
CA ALA A 118 -4.67 17.00 -8.37
C ALA A 118 -5.29 17.37 -7.00
N SER A 119 -6.08 16.45 -6.41
CA SER A 119 -6.77 16.65 -5.13
C SER A 119 -6.04 16.01 -3.93
N GLN A 120 -5.13 15.07 -4.17
CA GLN A 120 -4.46 14.30 -3.13
C GLN A 120 -2.98 14.68 -2.99
N ASP A 121 -2.51 14.87 -1.77
CA ASP A 121 -1.09 15.02 -1.47
C ASP A 121 -0.36 13.69 -1.61
N ALA A 122 -1.04 12.58 -1.28
CA ALA A 122 -0.59 11.23 -1.56
C ALA A 122 -1.72 10.31 -2.06
N VAL A 123 -1.39 9.38 -2.95
CA VAL A 123 -2.21 8.19 -3.22
C VAL A 123 -1.41 6.98 -2.78
N PHE A 124 -1.92 6.24 -1.81
CA PHE A 124 -1.26 5.10 -1.19
C PHE A 124 -1.77 3.78 -1.77
N VAL A 125 -0.87 2.88 -2.07
CA VAL A 125 -1.17 1.48 -2.39
C VAL A 125 -0.31 0.55 -1.56
N SER A 126 -0.95 -0.46 -0.96
CA SER A 126 -0.28 -1.45 -0.13
C SER A 126 -0.69 -2.86 -0.56
N THR A 127 0.22 -3.57 -1.23
CA THR A 127 0.03 -4.94 -1.74
C THR A 127 -1.19 -5.11 -2.67
N VAL A 128 -1.50 -4.08 -3.45
CA VAL A 128 -2.58 -4.09 -4.44
C VAL A 128 -2.09 -4.57 -5.79
N PHE A 129 -1.04 -3.95 -6.33
CA PHE A 129 -0.54 -4.24 -7.67
C PHE A 129 -0.01 -5.67 -7.82
N SER A 130 0.49 -6.24 -6.75
CA SER A 130 0.85 -7.67 -6.73
C SER A 130 -0.35 -8.61 -6.88
N SER A 131 -1.57 -8.16 -6.59
CA SER A 131 -2.81 -8.91 -6.78
C SER A 131 -3.49 -8.65 -8.12
N LEU A 132 -3.04 -7.65 -8.89
CA LEU A 132 -3.50 -7.34 -10.24
C LEU A 132 -2.59 -8.06 -11.25
N LEU A 133 -3.13 -9.06 -11.97
CA LEU A 133 -2.33 -9.85 -12.90
C LEU A 133 -2.41 -9.31 -14.34
N ASP A 134 -3.42 -8.50 -14.65
CA ASP A 134 -3.54 -7.80 -15.93
C ASP A 134 -2.69 -6.52 -15.93
N GLU A 135 -1.66 -6.49 -16.79
CA GLU A 135 -0.72 -5.36 -16.86
C GLU A 135 -1.37 -4.10 -17.45
N SER A 136 -2.40 -4.24 -18.28
CA SER A 136 -3.14 -3.11 -18.84
C SER A 136 -4.04 -2.46 -17.79
N PHE A 137 -4.66 -3.26 -16.93
CA PHE A 137 -5.41 -2.76 -15.77
C PHE A 137 -4.48 -2.04 -14.78
N GLN A 138 -3.31 -2.64 -14.49
CA GLN A 138 -2.31 -1.95 -13.66
C GLN A 138 -1.96 -0.55 -14.21
N GLN A 139 -1.77 -0.43 -15.55
CA GLN A 139 -1.44 0.86 -16.15
C GLN A 139 -2.57 1.86 -16.00
N ARG A 140 -3.82 1.48 -16.30
CA ARG A 140 -4.98 2.38 -16.15
C ARG A 140 -5.15 2.84 -14.70
N LEU A 141 -4.97 1.94 -13.72
CA LEU A 141 -5.03 2.30 -12.31
C LEU A 141 -3.89 3.27 -11.92
N ALA A 142 -2.66 3.01 -12.40
CA ALA A 142 -1.54 3.91 -12.18
C ALA A 142 -1.79 5.30 -12.78
N ASP A 143 -2.35 5.37 -13.99
CA ASP A 143 -2.68 6.63 -14.66
C ASP A 143 -3.78 7.41 -13.88
N ALA A 144 -4.79 6.70 -13.35
CA ALA A 144 -5.81 7.30 -12.50
C ALA A 144 -5.21 7.86 -11.20
N MET A 145 -4.38 7.06 -10.51
CA MET A 145 -3.66 7.49 -9.32
C MET A 145 -2.80 8.73 -9.58
N TRP A 146 -2.06 8.73 -10.71
CA TRP A 146 -1.22 9.86 -11.12
C TRP A 146 -2.02 11.13 -11.39
N ARG A 147 -3.22 10.98 -11.96
CA ARG A 147 -4.13 12.11 -12.18
C ARG A 147 -4.60 12.72 -10.87
N TRP A 148 -4.90 11.90 -9.85
CA TRP A 148 -5.39 12.38 -8.54
C TRP A 148 -4.31 13.06 -7.69
N VAL A 149 -3.03 12.69 -7.86
CA VAL A 149 -1.92 13.28 -7.13
C VAL A 149 -1.69 14.74 -7.56
N LYS A 150 -1.54 15.64 -6.59
CA LYS A 150 -1.13 17.04 -6.79
C LYS A 150 0.28 17.13 -7.38
N PRO A 151 0.63 18.15 -8.16
CA PRO A 151 2.03 18.53 -8.37
C PRO A 151 2.73 18.74 -7.02
N GLY A 152 3.93 18.17 -6.84
CA GLY A 152 4.65 18.15 -5.57
C GLY A 152 4.19 17.08 -4.56
N GLY A 153 3.06 16.43 -4.82
CA GLY A 153 2.62 15.22 -4.11
C GLY A 153 3.20 13.95 -4.70
N GLY A 154 2.69 12.78 -4.30
CA GLY A 154 3.23 11.54 -4.84
C GLY A 154 2.40 10.30 -4.60
N VAL A 155 2.81 9.21 -5.27
CA VAL A 155 2.31 7.87 -5.00
C VAL A 155 3.17 7.24 -3.91
N LEU A 156 2.53 6.90 -2.79
CA LEU A 156 3.11 6.10 -1.73
C LEU A 156 2.88 4.63 -2.06
N TRP A 157 3.94 3.87 -2.18
CA TRP A 157 3.90 2.49 -2.64
C TRP A 157 4.52 1.54 -1.62
N TYR A 158 3.81 0.46 -1.29
CA TYR A 158 4.34 -0.64 -0.52
C TYR A 158 3.89 -1.97 -1.14
N ASP A 159 4.84 -2.75 -1.67
CA ASP A 159 4.53 -4.07 -2.23
C ASP A 159 5.78 -4.97 -2.23
N PHE A 160 5.57 -6.29 -2.35
CA PHE A 160 6.68 -7.22 -2.47
C PHE A 160 7.20 -7.31 -3.91
N THR A 161 8.51 -7.57 -4.03
CA THR A 161 9.23 -7.50 -5.30
C THR A 161 9.56 -8.86 -5.91
N LEU A 162 9.36 -9.94 -5.16
CA LEU A 162 9.73 -11.30 -5.55
C LEU A 162 8.47 -12.16 -5.70
N ASN A 163 8.42 -12.98 -6.73
CA ASN A 163 7.33 -13.94 -6.90
C ASN A 163 7.33 -14.98 -5.78
N ASN A 164 6.14 -15.34 -5.30
CA ASN A 164 5.97 -16.50 -4.42
C ASN A 164 5.54 -17.70 -5.26
N PRO A 165 6.41 -18.68 -5.49
CA PRO A 165 6.08 -19.83 -6.34
C PRO A 165 4.94 -20.70 -5.79
N ARG A 166 4.61 -20.55 -4.50
CA ARG A 166 3.50 -21.27 -3.84
C ARG A 166 2.16 -20.52 -3.90
N ASN A 167 2.13 -19.33 -4.51
CA ASN A 167 0.91 -18.55 -4.61
C ASN A 167 0.80 -17.91 -6.00
N PRO A 168 0.11 -18.56 -6.96
CA PRO A 168 -0.08 -18.05 -8.31
C PRO A 168 -1.05 -16.85 -8.38
N ASP A 169 -1.82 -16.60 -7.32
CA ASP A 169 -2.80 -15.52 -7.27
C ASP A 169 -2.16 -14.14 -7.10
N VAL A 170 -0.81 -14.09 -6.96
CA VAL A 170 -0.08 -12.84 -6.79
C VAL A 170 1.25 -12.86 -7.55
N ARG A 171 1.69 -11.69 -8.01
CA ARG A 171 2.96 -11.50 -8.70
C ARG A 171 3.75 -10.38 -8.03
N GLY A 172 5.04 -10.60 -7.75
CA GLY A 172 5.91 -9.56 -7.23
C GLY A 172 6.06 -8.40 -8.20
N VAL A 173 6.07 -7.17 -7.68
CA VAL A 173 6.20 -5.95 -8.48
C VAL A 173 7.59 -5.34 -8.29
N PRO A 174 8.53 -5.62 -9.19
CA PRO A 174 9.89 -5.10 -9.07
C PRO A 174 9.95 -3.59 -9.34
N ALA A 175 10.97 -2.91 -8.81
CA ALA A 175 11.13 -1.46 -8.94
C ALA A 175 11.13 -0.98 -10.40
N ARG A 176 11.60 -1.80 -11.35
CA ARG A 176 11.52 -1.50 -12.80
C ARG A 176 10.07 -1.36 -13.29
N ARG A 177 9.13 -2.18 -12.74
CA ARG A 177 7.71 -2.10 -13.10
C ARG A 177 7.09 -0.83 -12.54
N ILE A 178 7.41 -0.46 -11.29
CA ILE A 178 6.93 0.80 -10.70
C ILE A 178 7.40 1.99 -11.54
N ARG A 179 8.65 2.01 -12.00
CA ARG A 179 9.15 3.05 -12.91
C ARG A 179 8.42 3.08 -14.25
N ALA A 180 8.08 1.92 -14.80
CA ALA A 180 7.31 1.82 -16.05
C ALA A 180 5.88 2.34 -15.89
N LEU A 181 5.25 2.12 -14.73
CA LEU A 181 3.91 2.62 -14.42
C LEU A 181 3.88 4.15 -14.25
N PHE A 182 4.96 4.75 -13.77
CA PHE A 182 5.06 6.19 -13.49
C PHE A 182 6.33 6.79 -14.12
N PRO A 183 6.43 6.81 -15.47
CA PRO A 183 7.68 7.21 -16.15
C PRO A 183 8.07 8.67 -15.94
N GLN A 184 7.12 9.52 -15.58
CA GLN A 184 7.32 10.96 -15.34
C GLN A 184 7.65 11.27 -13.86
N GLY A 185 7.54 10.26 -12.98
CA GLY A 185 7.73 10.42 -11.53
C GLY A 185 9.19 10.36 -11.10
N ARG A 186 9.56 11.16 -10.11
CA ARG A 186 10.84 11.04 -9.41
C ARG A 186 10.72 9.98 -8.32
N MET A 187 11.38 8.84 -8.50
CA MET A 187 11.23 7.71 -7.62
C MET A 187 12.34 7.62 -6.57
N GLN A 188 11.95 7.66 -5.30
CA GLN A 188 12.78 7.26 -4.16
C GLN A 188 12.26 5.93 -3.65
N PHE A 189 13.13 4.98 -3.33
CA PHE A 189 12.70 3.70 -2.78
C PHE A 189 13.68 3.16 -1.74
N ARG A 190 13.14 2.34 -0.85
CA ARG A 190 13.89 1.61 0.17
C ARG A 190 13.36 0.19 0.25
N ARG A 191 14.25 -0.80 0.30
CA ARG A 191 13.87 -2.16 0.66
C ARG A 191 13.49 -2.22 2.13
N VAL A 192 12.39 -2.86 2.41
CA VAL A 192 11.80 -3.01 3.75
C VAL A 192 11.29 -4.44 3.91
N THR A 193 10.90 -4.78 5.13
CA THR A 193 10.23 -6.03 5.49
C THR A 193 11.10 -7.27 5.27
N LEU A 194 11.58 -7.79 6.37
CA LEU A 194 12.31 -9.06 6.40
C LEU A 194 11.46 -10.17 5.76
N ALA A 195 12.07 -11.00 4.93
CA ALA A 195 11.39 -12.10 4.26
C ALA A 195 10.55 -12.90 5.27
N PRO A 196 9.23 -13.11 5.03
CA PRO A 196 8.33 -13.70 6.02
C PRO A 196 8.76 -15.07 6.57
N PRO A 197 9.38 -15.98 5.77
CA PRO A 197 9.92 -17.22 6.33
C PRO A 197 11.03 -16.98 7.33
N ILE A 198 11.94 -16.04 7.05
CA ILE A 198 13.06 -15.68 7.94
C ILE A 198 12.49 -14.98 9.19
N ALA A 199 11.59 -14.02 9.02
CA ALA A 199 10.94 -13.32 10.13
C ALA A 199 10.34 -14.32 11.14
N ARG A 200 9.55 -15.29 10.65
CA ARG A 200 8.95 -16.34 11.49
C ARG A 200 10.01 -17.23 12.18
N ALA A 201 11.07 -17.56 11.48
CA ALA A 201 12.12 -18.42 12.07
C ALA A 201 12.87 -17.71 13.20
N VAL A 202 13.32 -16.47 12.95
CA VAL A 202 14.13 -15.72 13.94
C VAL A 202 13.30 -15.26 15.14
N THR A 203 12.03 -14.87 14.93
CA THR A 203 11.18 -14.43 16.04
C THR A 203 10.68 -15.57 16.93
N ARG A 204 10.70 -16.83 16.45
CA ARG A 204 10.46 -18.00 17.29
C ARG A 204 11.57 -18.19 18.32
N VAL A 205 12.79 -17.79 17.99
CA VAL A 205 13.94 -17.85 18.92
C VAL A 205 13.89 -16.65 19.86
N HIS A 206 13.84 -15.44 19.29
CA HIS A 206 13.71 -14.20 20.06
C HIS A 206 13.27 -13.04 19.16
N ALA A 207 12.27 -12.27 19.58
CA ALA A 207 11.75 -11.16 18.79
C ALA A 207 12.79 -10.08 18.43
N GLY A 208 13.79 -9.87 19.30
CA GLY A 208 14.91 -8.94 19.09
C GLY A 208 15.85 -9.34 17.94
N LEU A 209 15.79 -10.57 17.43
CA LEU A 209 16.56 -10.97 16.25
C LEU A 209 16.01 -10.38 14.95
N TYR A 210 14.73 -10.02 14.92
CA TYR A 210 14.12 -9.43 13.71
C TYR A 210 14.90 -8.21 13.21
N PRO A 211 15.17 -7.14 14.00
CA PRO A 211 15.92 -5.98 13.52
C PRO A 211 17.35 -6.32 13.10
N VAL A 212 18.00 -7.29 13.74
CA VAL A 212 19.35 -7.73 13.37
C VAL A 212 19.37 -8.30 11.95
N PHE A 213 18.50 -9.25 11.65
CA PHE A 213 18.41 -9.82 10.30
C PHE A 213 17.86 -8.83 9.29
N ASN A 214 16.90 -7.98 9.71
CA ASN A 214 16.35 -6.93 8.86
C ASN A 214 17.35 -5.81 8.54
N ALA A 215 18.47 -5.70 9.27
CA ALA A 215 19.54 -4.77 8.92
C ALA A 215 20.19 -5.12 7.57
N THR A 216 20.10 -6.38 7.12
CA THR A 216 20.63 -6.85 5.82
C THR A 216 19.61 -6.61 4.70
N PRO A 217 19.83 -5.66 3.75
CA PRO A 217 18.85 -5.32 2.71
C PRO A 217 18.50 -6.49 1.76
N LEU A 218 19.41 -7.44 1.56
CA LEU A 218 19.20 -8.61 0.72
C LEU A 218 18.14 -9.57 1.28
N LEU A 219 17.90 -9.54 2.59
CA LEU A 219 16.87 -10.36 3.23
C LEU A 219 15.49 -9.71 3.22
N ARG A 220 15.36 -8.50 2.66
CA ARG A 220 14.09 -7.77 2.57
C ARG A 220 13.39 -8.07 1.26
N THR A 221 12.09 -8.29 1.34
CA THR A 221 11.28 -8.70 0.18
C THR A 221 10.34 -7.64 -0.35
N HIS A 222 10.10 -6.57 0.41
CA HIS A 222 9.20 -5.49 0.01
C HIS A 222 9.98 -4.23 -0.35
N VAL A 223 9.32 -3.36 -1.09
CA VAL A 223 9.79 -2.01 -1.36
C VAL A 223 8.77 -1.01 -0.81
N LEU A 224 9.27 -0.01 -0.10
CA LEU A 224 8.57 1.24 0.19
C LEU A 224 9.10 2.27 -0.76
N ALA A 225 8.23 2.85 -1.59
CA ALA A 225 8.62 3.88 -2.55
C ALA A 225 7.74 5.12 -2.43
N TRP A 226 8.35 6.26 -2.75
CA TRP A 226 7.67 7.51 -3.03
C TRP A 226 7.94 7.86 -4.49
N VAL A 227 6.87 7.98 -5.26
CA VAL A 227 6.94 8.41 -6.65
C VAL A 227 6.38 9.83 -6.71
N GLU A 228 7.26 10.80 -6.60
CA GLU A 228 6.93 12.21 -6.59
C GLU A 228 6.46 12.69 -7.96
N LYS A 229 5.36 13.42 -7.98
CA LYS A 229 4.89 14.14 -9.16
C LYS A 229 5.58 15.49 -9.22
N PRO A 230 6.42 15.77 -10.23
CA PRO A 230 7.13 17.04 -10.34
C PRO A 230 6.15 18.23 -10.30
N LEU A 231 6.61 19.33 -9.72
CA LEU A 231 5.94 20.61 -9.96
C LEU A 231 6.02 20.89 -11.47
N GLY A 232 4.91 21.25 -12.09
CA GLY A 232 4.92 21.62 -13.50
C GLY A 232 5.94 22.73 -13.80
N PRO A 233 6.29 22.95 -15.07
CA PRO A 233 7.13 24.09 -15.43
C PRO A 233 6.46 25.37 -14.91
N ARG A 234 7.29 26.23 -14.26
CA ARG A 234 6.88 27.58 -13.82
C ARG A 234 6.64 28.46 -15.01
#